data_79a62f40210e35e1d0743cc81d28663b
#
_entry.id   79a62f40210e35e1d0743cc81d28663b
#
_cell.length_a   1.000
_cell.length_b   1.000
_cell.length_c   1.000
_cell.angle_alpha   90.00
_cell.angle_beta   90.00
_cell.angle_gamma   90.00
#
_symmetry.space_group_name_H-M   'P 1'
#
loop_
_entity.id
_entity.type
_entity.pdbx_description
1 polymer ?
#
loop_
_entity_poly.entity_id
_entity_poly.type
_entity_poly.pdbx_seq_one_letter_code
_entity_poly.pdbx_strand_id
1 'polypeptide(L)'
;MGLKKAIGKLGLKVGGWNDIYDVPADLGNAVCIVAPHTAIADFFVGISFFWAHEIKFKVMMKQEFFKPVLGWILKKMGGIPVNRGHRNNLVEQMIEMFCQNKDTQLVICPEGTRKKVNHWKRGFHLIAQGAQVPILVGFIDYEKRRCGVEKVLFPTDDYDKDLAEIWDYYRSIKVMGKHPELFNLYDDYK
;
A
#
# COMPACT_ATOMS: atom_id res chain seq x y z
N MET A 1 -2.89 17.49 -19.14
CA MET A 1 -3.14 16.34 -18.25
C MET A 1 -2.24 15.20 -18.72
N GLY A 2 -1.37 14.66 -17.87
CA GLY A 2 -0.43 13.60 -18.27
C GLY A 2 -1.18 12.30 -18.64
N LEU A 3 -0.64 11.53 -19.59
CA LEU A 3 -1.26 10.27 -20.07
C LEU A 3 -1.58 9.30 -18.91
N LYS A 4 -0.68 9.15 -17.95
CA LYS A 4 -0.89 8.29 -16.78
C LYS A 4 -2.10 8.74 -15.96
N LYS A 5 -2.25 10.05 -15.71
CA LYS A 5 -3.40 10.61 -15.01
C LYS A 5 -4.72 10.30 -15.71
N ALA A 6 -4.76 10.45 -17.03
CA ALA A 6 -5.94 10.12 -17.83
C ALA A 6 -6.30 8.63 -17.74
N ILE A 7 -5.30 7.75 -17.87
CA ILE A 7 -5.49 6.28 -17.73
C ILE A 7 -5.96 5.93 -16.32
N GLY A 8 -5.35 6.51 -15.27
CA GLY A 8 -5.75 6.27 -13.88
C GLY A 8 -7.20 6.66 -13.63
N LYS A 9 -7.60 7.87 -14.01
CA LYS A 9 -8.99 8.35 -13.89
C LYS A 9 -9.97 7.47 -14.66
N LEU A 10 -9.61 7.07 -15.88
CA LEU A 10 -10.44 6.17 -16.67
C LEU A 10 -10.60 4.81 -15.99
N GLY A 11 -9.51 4.23 -15.46
CA GLY A 11 -9.55 2.95 -14.74
C GLY A 11 -10.45 2.99 -13.53
N LEU A 12 -10.37 4.04 -12.70
CA LEU A 12 -11.27 4.23 -11.56
C LEU A 12 -12.72 4.39 -12.00
N LYS A 13 -12.97 5.22 -13.00
CA LYS A 13 -14.33 5.48 -13.53
C LYS A 13 -14.97 4.21 -14.10
N VAL A 14 -14.25 3.45 -14.93
CA VAL A 14 -14.75 2.19 -15.51
C VAL A 14 -15.01 1.14 -14.43
N GLY A 15 -14.16 1.10 -13.37
CA GLY A 15 -14.36 0.24 -12.22
C GLY A 15 -15.46 0.70 -11.26
N GLY A 16 -16.05 1.88 -11.47
CA GLY A 16 -17.05 2.47 -10.57
C GLY A 16 -16.49 2.84 -9.19
N TRP A 17 -15.20 3.22 -9.12
CA TRP A 17 -14.51 3.56 -7.88
C TRP A 17 -14.65 5.05 -7.55
N ASN A 18 -15.01 5.34 -6.30
CA ASN A 18 -14.89 6.66 -5.69
C ASN A 18 -13.54 6.74 -4.97
N ASP A 19 -12.68 7.63 -5.38
CA ASP A 19 -11.34 7.77 -4.85
C ASP A 19 -11.23 8.97 -3.90
N ILE A 20 -10.47 8.79 -2.81
CA ILE A 20 -10.23 9.81 -1.78
C ILE A 20 -8.74 9.87 -1.48
N TYR A 21 -8.18 11.07 -1.56
CA TYR A 21 -6.79 11.33 -1.16
C TYR A 21 -6.74 12.56 -0.27
N ASP A 22 -6.79 12.31 1.05
CA ASP A 22 -6.72 13.36 2.09
C ASP A 22 -5.37 13.30 2.81
N VAL A 23 -4.33 13.74 2.10
CA VAL A 23 -2.95 13.75 2.57
C VAL A 23 -2.35 15.13 2.32
N PRO A 24 -1.64 15.72 3.30
CA PRO A 24 -0.94 17.00 3.12
C PRO A 24 -0.03 16.99 1.89
N ALA A 25 -0.08 18.05 1.10
CA ALA A 25 0.65 18.14 -0.17
C ALA A 25 2.19 18.17 0.02
N ASP A 26 2.65 18.61 1.18
CA ASP A 26 4.05 18.76 1.57
C ASP A 26 4.58 17.59 2.43
N LEU A 27 3.82 16.49 2.54
CA LEU A 27 4.18 15.36 3.39
C LEU A 27 5.53 14.71 3.01
N GLY A 28 5.92 14.79 1.74
CA GLY A 28 7.17 14.21 1.24
C GLY A 28 7.09 12.69 1.06
N ASN A 29 8.15 11.99 1.49
CA ASN A 29 8.22 10.52 1.45
C ASN A 29 7.29 9.90 2.48
N ALA A 30 6.70 8.74 2.17
CA ALA A 30 5.84 8.00 3.09
C ALA A 30 5.82 6.49 2.80
N VAL A 31 5.56 5.68 3.81
CA VAL A 31 5.16 4.28 3.63
C VAL A 31 3.64 4.23 3.53
N CYS A 32 3.10 3.84 2.38
CA CYS A 32 1.68 3.67 2.18
C CYS A 32 1.30 2.19 2.36
N ILE A 33 0.65 1.85 3.46
CA ILE A 33 0.09 0.51 3.60
C ILE A 33 -1.27 0.44 2.93
N VAL A 34 -1.59 -0.70 2.30
CA VAL A 34 -2.90 -0.93 1.68
C VAL A 34 -3.45 -2.26 2.17
N ALA A 35 -4.59 -2.20 2.83
CA ALA A 35 -5.37 -3.35 3.27
C ALA A 35 -6.88 -3.09 3.11
N PRO A 36 -7.70 -4.13 2.96
CA PRO A 36 -7.32 -5.53 2.79
C PRO A 36 -6.74 -5.82 1.40
N HIS A 37 -5.80 -6.80 1.32
CA HIS A 37 -5.23 -7.26 0.05
C HIS A 37 -5.65 -8.70 -0.23
N THR A 38 -6.80 -8.88 -0.86
CA THR A 38 -7.45 -10.17 -1.05
C THR A 38 -7.54 -10.63 -2.50
N ALA A 39 -7.24 -9.75 -3.47
CA ALA A 39 -7.38 -10.04 -4.89
C ALA A 39 -6.22 -9.48 -5.75
N ILE A 40 -6.01 -10.05 -6.94
CA ILE A 40 -5.09 -9.47 -7.93
C ILE A 40 -5.63 -8.12 -8.43
N ALA A 41 -6.95 -7.96 -8.45
CA ALA A 41 -7.61 -6.73 -8.89
C ALA A 41 -7.19 -5.50 -8.07
N ASP A 42 -6.83 -5.68 -6.78
CA ASP A 42 -6.36 -4.61 -5.89
C ASP A 42 -5.17 -3.85 -6.48
N PHE A 43 -4.29 -4.59 -7.19
CA PHE A 43 -3.14 -4.00 -7.87
C PHE A 43 -3.57 -2.99 -8.96
N PHE A 44 -4.58 -3.34 -9.76
CA PHE A 44 -5.06 -2.45 -10.83
C PHE A 44 -5.81 -1.24 -10.27
N VAL A 45 -6.59 -1.42 -9.21
CA VAL A 45 -7.26 -0.32 -8.51
C VAL A 45 -6.21 0.63 -7.91
N GLY A 46 -5.22 0.09 -7.19
CA GLY A 46 -4.15 0.87 -6.59
C GLY A 46 -3.32 1.66 -7.62
N ILE A 47 -2.91 1.03 -8.73
CA ILE A 47 -2.18 1.76 -9.79
C ILE A 47 -3.04 2.87 -10.39
N SER A 48 -4.32 2.59 -10.67
CA SER A 48 -5.23 3.60 -11.21
C SER A 48 -5.36 4.79 -10.25
N PHE A 49 -5.45 4.52 -8.95
CA PHE A 49 -5.49 5.54 -7.91
C PHE A 49 -4.22 6.41 -7.90
N PHE A 50 -3.04 5.80 -7.80
CA PHE A 50 -1.78 6.54 -7.77
C PHE A 50 -1.55 7.37 -9.04
N TRP A 51 -1.90 6.84 -10.20
CA TRP A 51 -1.81 7.57 -11.46
C TRP A 51 -2.83 8.72 -11.56
N ALA A 52 -4.07 8.51 -11.09
CA ALA A 52 -5.10 9.55 -11.09
C ALA A 52 -4.70 10.77 -10.27
N HIS A 53 -4.01 10.53 -9.13
CA HIS A 53 -3.52 11.58 -8.22
C HIS A 53 -2.09 12.05 -8.51
N GLU A 54 -1.44 11.54 -9.59
CA GLU A 54 -0.06 11.89 -9.97
C GLU A 54 0.98 11.62 -8.87
N ILE A 55 0.69 10.65 -8.00
CA ILE A 55 1.56 10.28 -6.88
C ILE A 55 2.73 9.45 -7.40
N LYS A 56 3.95 9.81 -7.02
CA LYS A 56 5.12 8.96 -7.23
C LYS A 56 5.08 7.81 -6.24
N PHE A 57 5.11 6.59 -6.73
CA PHE A 57 5.05 5.41 -5.87
C PHE A 57 6.02 4.31 -6.29
N LYS A 58 6.35 3.46 -5.34
CA LYS A 58 7.08 2.20 -5.51
C LYS A 58 6.30 1.08 -4.85
N VAL A 59 6.23 -0.09 -5.49
CA VAL A 59 5.51 -1.26 -4.98
C VAL A 59 6.45 -2.44 -4.85
N MET A 60 6.55 -3.04 -3.67
CA MET A 60 7.32 -4.26 -3.47
C MET A 60 6.61 -5.46 -4.09
N MET A 61 7.24 -6.11 -5.05
CA MET A 61 6.72 -7.27 -5.75
C MET A 61 7.68 -8.45 -5.65
N LYS A 62 7.16 -9.67 -5.73
CA LYS A 62 8.00 -10.86 -5.77
C LYS A 62 8.96 -10.81 -6.96
N GLN A 63 10.23 -11.14 -6.73
CA GLN A 63 11.29 -11.14 -7.74
C GLN A 63 10.95 -12.04 -8.93
N GLU A 64 10.22 -13.14 -8.72
CA GLU A 64 9.83 -14.11 -9.75
C GLU A 64 8.94 -13.50 -10.84
N PHE A 65 8.28 -12.38 -10.58
CA PHE A 65 7.49 -11.66 -11.59
C PHE A 65 8.37 -10.85 -12.56
N PHE A 66 9.63 -10.57 -12.20
CA PHE A 66 10.52 -9.74 -13.01
C PHE A 66 11.26 -10.53 -14.08
N LYS A 67 10.52 -11.32 -14.89
CA LYS A 67 11.03 -11.94 -16.12
C LYS A 67 11.33 -10.87 -17.18
N PRO A 68 12.19 -11.12 -18.18
CA PRO A 68 12.77 -10.08 -19.04
C PRO A 68 11.78 -9.03 -19.56
N VAL A 69 10.66 -9.42 -20.17
CA VAL A 69 9.68 -8.47 -20.72
C VAL A 69 8.77 -7.89 -19.62
N LEU A 70 8.16 -8.78 -18.83
CA LEU A 70 7.23 -8.37 -17.77
C LEU A 70 7.94 -7.54 -16.69
N GLY A 71 9.17 -7.91 -16.33
CA GLY A 71 9.94 -7.19 -15.32
C GLY A 71 10.27 -5.74 -15.75
N TRP A 72 10.53 -5.51 -17.03
CA TRP A 72 10.72 -4.14 -17.54
C TRP A 72 9.44 -3.30 -17.40
N ILE A 73 8.28 -3.87 -17.74
CA ILE A 73 6.98 -3.20 -17.56
C ILE A 73 6.74 -2.90 -16.10
N LEU A 74 6.89 -3.89 -15.22
CA LEU A 74 6.67 -3.74 -13.77
C LEU A 74 7.58 -2.68 -13.16
N LYS A 75 8.86 -2.63 -13.55
CA LYS A 75 9.78 -1.56 -13.11
C LYS A 75 9.31 -0.18 -13.55
N LYS A 76 8.85 -0.01 -14.80
CA LYS A 76 8.27 1.25 -15.30
C LYS A 76 6.98 1.66 -14.57
N MET A 77 6.26 0.67 -14.04
CA MET A 77 5.08 0.88 -13.21
C MET A 77 5.39 1.12 -11.73
N GLY A 78 6.67 1.24 -11.35
CA GLY A 78 7.09 1.48 -9.97
C GLY A 78 7.39 0.20 -9.17
N GLY A 79 7.37 -0.97 -9.79
CA GLY A 79 7.67 -2.24 -9.12
C GLY A 79 9.13 -2.35 -8.70
N ILE A 80 9.37 -2.77 -7.45
CA ILE A 80 10.68 -3.13 -6.89
C ILE A 80 10.70 -4.65 -6.70
N PRO A 81 11.65 -5.36 -7.32
CA PRO A 81 11.79 -6.80 -7.10
C PRO A 81 12.30 -7.08 -5.68
N VAL A 82 11.60 -7.94 -4.96
CA VAL A 82 11.96 -8.33 -3.60
C VAL A 82 12.20 -9.83 -3.53
N ASN A 83 13.40 -10.21 -3.10
CA ASN A 83 13.70 -11.58 -2.73
C ASN A 83 13.30 -11.82 -1.27
N ARG A 84 12.24 -12.59 -1.05
CA ARG A 84 11.70 -12.87 0.28
C ARG A 84 12.57 -13.86 1.10
N GLY A 85 13.57 -14.47 0.49
CA GLY A 85 14.53 -15.36 1.15
C GLY A 85 15.60 -14.61 1.96
N HIS A 86 15.92 -13.37 1.60
CA HIS A 86 16.94 -12.53 2.26
C HIS A 86 16.29 -11.34 3.00
N ARG A 87 15.65 -11.62 4.13
CA ARG A 87 14.88 -10.61 4.88
C ARG A 87 15.70 -9.52 5.55
N ASN A 88 16.95 -9.84 5.93
CA ASN A 88 17.74 -8.96 6.79
C ASN A 88 18.17 -7.63 6.12
N ASN A 89 18.24 -7.59 4.78
CA ASN A 89 18.65 -6.38 4.06
C ASN A 89 17.46 -5.62 3.43
N LEU A 90 16.22 -6.12 3.52
CA LEU A 90 15.11 -5.51 2.83
C LEU A 90 14.68 -4.18 3.46
N VAL A 91 14.66 -4.12 4.79
CA VAL A 91 14.29 -2.90 5.53
C VAL A 91 15.32 -1.81 5.21
N GLU A 92 16.61 -2.12 5.31
CA GLU A 92 17.71 -1.20 5.01
C GLU A 92 17.66 -0.70 3.56
N GLN A 93 17.45 -1.60 2.59
CA GLN A 93 17.30 -1.22 1.18
C GLN A 93 16.11 -0.27 0.94
N MET A 94 15.00 -0.45 1.65
CA MET A 94 13.85 0.45 1.51
C MET A 94 14.07 1.79 2.20
N ILE A 95 14.79 1.82 3.32
CA ILE A 95 15.24 3.07 3.97
C ILE A 95 16.15 3.84 3.01
N GLU A 96 17.15 3.18 2.43
CA GLU A 96 18.07 3.79 1.46
C GLU A 96 17.34 4.31 0.22
N MET A 97 16.31 3.59 -0.26
CA MET A 97 15.48 4.03 -1.37
C MET A 97 14.85 5.40 -1.10
N PHE A 98 14.43 5.70 0.13
CA PHE A 98 13.91 7.01 0.50
C PHE A 98 14.97 8.11 0.47
N CYS A 99 16.23 7.81 0.80
CA CYS A 99 17.33 8.78 0.66
C CYS A 99 17.57 9.19 -0.80
N GLN A 100 17.33 8.26 -1.73
CA GLN A 100 17.54 8.47 -3.18
C GLN A 100 16.32 9.04 -3.91
N ASN A 101 15.14 9.06 -3.28
CA ASN A 101 13.89 9.49 -3.89
C ASN A 101 13.20 10.53 -3.00
N LYS A 102 12.57 11.52 -3.62
CA LYS A 102 11.78 12.55 -2.94
C LYS A 102 10.30 12.43 -3.37
N ASP A 103 9.41 12.77 -2.45
CA ASP A 103 7.96 12.75 -2.65
C ASP A 103 7.45 11.40 -3.18
N THR A 104 8.00 10.32 -2.62
CA THR A 104 7.73 8.95 -3.07
C THR A 104 7.01 8.16 -1.98
N GLN A 105 5.93 7.47 -2.36
CA GLN A 105 5.23 6.56 -1.46
C GLN A 105 5.67 5.12 -1.72
N LEU A 106 6.16 4.43 -0.69
CA LEU A 106 6.45 3.01 -0.74
C LEU A 106 5.19 2.22 -0.36
N VAL A 107 4.58 1.57 -1.35
CA VAL A 107 3.34 0.83 -1.17
C VAL A 107 3.61 -0.59 -0.69
N ILE A 108 3.00 -0.96 0.44
CA ILE A 108 3.16 -2.26 1.09
C ILE A 108 1.80 -2.81 1.47
N CYS A 109 1.53 -4.07 1.13
CA CYS A 109 0.42 -4.81 1.72
C CYS A 109 0.95 -5.54 2.97
N PRO A 110 0.56 -5.14 4.19
CA PRO A 110 1.16 -5.65 5.42
C PRO A 110 0.90 -7.13 5.67
N GLU A 111 -0.20 -7.67 5.13
CA GLU A 111 -0.48 -9.12 5.13
C GLU A 111 0.62 -9.91 4.40
N GLY A 112 1.26 -9.31 3.40
CA GLY A 112 2.32 -9.91 2.58
C GLY A 112 1.85 -11.08 1.70
N THR A 113 0.57 -11.36 1.67
CA THR A 113 -0.10 -12.40 0.88
C THR A 113 -1.57 -12.01 0.68
N ARG A 114 -2.26 -12.69 -0.24
CA ARG A 114 -3.73 -12.57 -0.42
C ARG A 114 -4.51 -13.66 0.32
N LYS A 115 -3.82 -14.51 1.06
CA LYS A 115 -4.45 -15.52 1.92
C LYS A 115 -4.67 -14.92 3.30
N LYS A 116 -5.62 -15.49 4.02
CA LYS A 116 -5.86 -15.16 5.42
C LYS A 116 -4.58 -15.31 6.24
N VAL A 117 -4.27 -14.33 7.08
CA VAL A 117 -3.10 -14.33 7.97
C VAL A 117 -3.53 -13.90 9.37
N ASN A 118 -2.90 -14.46 10.39
CA ASN A 118 -3.19 -14.10 11.79
C ASN A 118 -2.44 -12.86 12.25
N HIS A 119 -1.35 -12.50 11.56
CA HIS A 119 -0.50 -11.37 11.95
C HIS A 119 0.01 -10.63 10.73
N TRP A 120 0.03 -9.31 10.82
CA TRP A 120 0.68 -8.47 9.84
C TRP A 120 2.20 -8.48 10.01
N LYS A 121 2.92 -8.25 8.92
CA LYS A 121 4.38 -8.16 8.93
C LYS A 121 4.80 -6.78 9.41
N ARG A 122 5.71 -6.72 10.38
CA ARG A 122 6.26 -5.47 10.96
C ARG A 122 7.10 -4.64 9.98
N GLY A 123 7.45 -5.17 8.80
CA GLY A 123 8.38 -4.53 7.88
C GLY A 123 8.00 -3.11 7.48
N PHE A 124 6.72 -2.82 7.28
CA PHE A 124 6.26 -1.46 6.94
C PHE A 124 6.58 -0.45 8.04
N HIS A 125 6.38 -0.84 9.30
CA HIS A 125 6.63 0.00 10.47
C HIS A 125 8.13 0.25 10.65
N LEU A 126 8.96 -0.81 10.60
CA LEU A 126 10.41 -0.70 10.70
C LEU A 126 11.01 0.19 9.60
N ILE A 127 10.48 0.11 8.37
CA ILE A 127 10.90 0.99 7.27
C ILE A 127 10.50 2.44 7.54
N ALA A 128 9.25 2.67 7.96
CA ALA A 128 8.76 4.02 8.23
C ALA A 128 9.53 4.69 9.38
N GLN A 129 9.77 3.96 10.45
CA GLN A 129 10.53 4.41 11.61
C GLN A 129 12.00 4.68 11.24
N GLY A 130 12.68 3.73 10.58
CA GLY A 130 14.08 3.88 10.20
C GLY A 130 14.32 4.97 9.15
N ALA A 131 13.37 5.22 8.26
CA ALA A 131 13.43 6.31 7.30
C ALA A 131 12.89 7.65 7.85
N GLN A 132 12.33 7.66 9.05
CA GLN A 132 11.69 8.82 9.68
C GLN A 132 10.57 9.43 8.78
N VAL A 133 9.75 8.57 8.19
CA VAL A 133 8.65 8.96 7.31
C VAL A 133 7.31 8.49 7.89
N PRO A 134 6.20 9.19 7.61
CA PRO A 134 4.88 8.78 8.07
C PRO A 134 4.38 7.50 7.38
N ILE A 135 3.41 6.87 8.02
CA ILE A 135 2.63 5.76 7.49
C ILE A 135 1.30 6.33 6.99
N LEU A 136 1.01 6.13 5.72
CA LEU A 136 -0.28 6.40 5.10
C LEU A 136 -1.13 5.14 5.16
N VAL A 137 -2.34 5.24 5.68
CA VAL A 137 -3.25 4.11 5.81
C VAL A 137 -4.23 4.12 4.64
N GLY A 138 -3.87 3.35 3.61
CA GLY A 138 -4.66 3.21 2.39
C GLY A 138 -5.61 2.02 2.43
N PHE A 139 -6.72 2.12 1.69
CA PHE A 139 -7.74 1.10 1.64
C PHE A 139 -8.33 0.90 0.24
N ILE A 140 -8.87 -0.31 0.00
CA ILE A 140 -9.70 -0.65 -1.17
C ILE A 140 -10.95 -1.37 -0.65
N ASP A 141 -12.08 -0.67 -0.67
CA ASP A 141 -13.38 -1.15 -0.19
C ASP A 141 -14.27 -1.55 -1.36
N TYR A 142 -14.40 -2.86 -1.57
CA TYR A 142 -15.19 -3.41 -2.68
C TYR A 142 -16.70 -3.33 -2.46
N GLU A 143 -17.14 -3.29 -1.22
CA GLU A 143 -18.57 -3.15 -0.90
C GLU A 143 -19.08 -1.76 -1.27
N LYS A 144 -18.36 -0.72 -0.80
CA LYS A 144 -18.73 0.68 -1.04
C LYS A 144 -18.13 1.26 -2.32
N ARG A 145 -17.35 0.47 -3.06
CA ARG A 145 -16.61 0.92 -4.25
C ARG A 145 -15.79 2.19 -3.98
N ARG A 146 -15.07 2.19 -2.86
CA ARG A 146 -14.18 3.28 -2.44
C ARG A 146 -12.73 2.79 -2.37
N CYS A 147 -11.81 3.66 -2.75
CA CYS A 147 -10.39 3.43 -2.52
C CYS A 147 -9.71 4.75 -2.16
N GLY A 148 -8.66 4.69 -1.37
CA GLY A 148 -7.99 5.94 -1.02
C GLY A 148 -7.04 5.87 0.17
N VAL A 149 -6.66 7.08 0.61
CA VAL A 149 -5.86 7.34 1.80
C VAL A 149 -6.49 8.52 2.54
N GLU A 150 -6.91 8.31 3.78
CA GLU A 150 -7.54 9.34 4.63
C GLU A 150 -6.86 9.46 6.00
N LYS A 151 -5.94 8.55 6.34
CA LYS A 151 -5.27 8.53 7.64
C LYS A 151 -3.76 8.60 7.45
N VAL A 152 -3.14 9.52 8.17
CA VAL A 152 -1.69 9.66 8.31
C VAL A 152 -1.32 9.34 9.76
N LEU A 153 -0.32 8.48 9.96
CA LEU A 153 0.20 8.10 11.26
C LEU A 153 1.73 8.29 11.26
N PHE A 154 2.25 8.92 12.28
CA PHE A 154 3.70 8.99 12.52
C PHE A 154 4.11 7.82 13.42
N PRO A 155 4.98 6.91 12.96
CA PRO A 155 5.31 5.72 13.72
C PRO A 155 6.00 6.07 15.04
N THR A 156 5.59 5.38 16.11
CA THR A 156 6.23 5.46 17.42
C THR A 156 7.16 4.27 17.64
N ASP A 157 7.80 4.18 18.81
CA ASP A 157 8.60 3.01 19.18
C ASP A 157 7.73 1.80 19.58
N ASP A 158 6.42 2.01 19.76
CA ASP A 158 5.45 0.98 20.14
C ASP A 158 4.64 0.51 18.92
N TYR A 159 5.15 -0.55 18.28
CA TYR A 159 4.48 -1.16 17.13
C TYR A 159 3.04 -1.61 17.42
N ASP A 160 2.79 -2.18 18.59
CA ASP A 160 1.48 -2.78 18.89
C ASP A 160 0.44 -1.68 19.11
N LYS A 161 0.84 -0.55 19.70
CA LYS A 161 0.01 0.65 19.78
C LYS A 161 -0.32 1.24 18.42
N ASP A 162 0.70 1.41 17.57
CA ASP A 162 0.51 1.97 16.23
C ASP A 162 -0.35 1.05 15.36
N LEU A 163 -0.16 -0.27 15.48
CA LEU A 163 -0.98 -1.26 14.79
C LEU A 163 -2.43 -1.23 15.26
N ALA A 164 -2.67 -1.09 16.56
CA ALA A 164 -4.02 -0.96 17.12
C ALA A 164 -4.75 0.28 16.55
N GLU A 165 -4.05 1.43 16.45
CA GLU A 165 -4.60 2.64 15.85
C GLU A 165 -4.95 2.47 14.37
N ILE A 166 -4.11 1.74 13.62
CA ILE A 166 -4.37 1.40 12.21
C ILE A 166 -5.60 0.50 12.10
N TRP A 167 -5.71 -0.50 12.95
CA TRP A 167 -6.85 -1.42 12.94
C TRP A 167 -8.15 -0.73 13.34
N ASP A 168 -8.12 0.16 14.34
CA ASP A 168 -9.28 0.95 14.74
C ASP A 168 -9.79 1.84 13.60
N TYR A 169 -8.87 2.42 12.81
CA TYR A 169 -9.24 3.14 11.61
C TYR A 169 -9.96 2.22 10.60
N TYR A 170 -9.40 1.05 10.27
CA TYR A 170 -10.05 0.14 9.32
C TYR A 170 -11.41 -0.37 9.83
N ARG A 171 -11.55 -0.60 11.13
CA ARG A 171 -12.84 -0.95 11.75
C ARG A 171 -13.85 0.19 11.63
N SER A 172 -13.43 1.42 11.89
CA SER A 172 -14.29 2.60 11.83
C SER A 172 -14.90 2.82 10.46
N ILE A 173 -14.12 2.61 9.39
CA ILE A 173 -14.59 2.74 8.00
C ILE A 173 -15.29 1.47 7.50
N LYS A 174 -15.27 0.37 8.25
CA LYS A 174 -15.83 -0.95 7.88
C LYS A 174 -15.40 -1.38 6.49
N VAL A 175 -14.09 -1.36 6.25
CA VAL A 175 -13.51 -1.71 4.93
C VAL A 175 -13.72 -3.18 4.59
N MET A 176 -14.16 -3.46 3.36
CA MET A 176 -14.39 -4.83 2.90
C MET A 176 -13.57 -5.13 1.64
N GLY A 177 -12.71 -6.15 1.73
CA GLY A 177 -11.95 -6.67 0.58
C GLY A 177 -12.86 -7.34 -0.45
N LYS A 178 -12.30 -7.67 -1.61
CA LYS A 178 -13.02 -8.46 -2.64
C LYS A 178 -13.41 -9.86 -2.12
N HIS A 179 -12.60 -10.41 -1.24
CA HIS A 179 -12.79 -11.68 -0.55
C HIS A 179 -12.74 -11.42 0.96
N PRO A 180 -13.88 -11.00 1.59
CA PRO A 180 -13.89 -10.61 3.00
C PRO A 180 -13.46 -11.72 3.96
N GLU A 181 -13.73 -12.97 3.61
CA GLU A 181 -13.34 -14.15 4.36
C GLU A 181 -11.81 -14.34 4.52
N LEU A 182 -11.03 -13.61 3.71
CA LEU A 182 -9.57 -13.63 3.75
C LEU A 182 -8.96 -12.52 4.60
N PHE A 183 -9.79 -11.67 5.22
CA PHE A 183 -9.35 -10.52 6.02
C PHE A 183 -9.78 -10.67 7.49
N ASN A 184 -8.81 -10.75 8.39
CA ASN A 184 -9.03 -11.11 9.80
C ASN A 184 -9.47 -9.97 10.72
N LEU A 185 -9.55 -8.73 10.25
CA LEU A 185 -9.79 -7.57 11.10
C LEU A 185 -11.04 -7.69 11.99
N TYR A 186 -11.98 -8.53 11.59
CA TYR A 186 -13.27 -8.72 12.26
C TYR A 186 -13.39 -10.03 13.03
N ASP A 187 -12.37 -10.91 13.00
CA ASP A 187 -12.42 -12.22 13.65
C ASP A 187 -12.08 -12.16 15.16
N ASP A 188 -11.35 -11.17 15.61
CA ASP A 188 -10.89 -11.03 17.01
C ASP A 188 -11.98 -10.58 17.99
N TYR A 189 -13.24 -10.50 17.56
CA TYR A 189 -14.41 -10.13 18.37
C TYR A 189 -15.45 -11.25 18.52
N LYS A 190 -15.04 -12.52 18.40
CA LYS A 190 -15.89 -13.67 18.75
C LYS A 190 -15.50 -14.26 20.06
#